data_8e06bae6a80282bd2304ccfaeb57482f
#
_entry.id   8e06bae6a80282bd2304ccfaeb57482f
#
_cell.length_a   1.000
_cell.length_b   1.000
_cell.length_c   1.000
_cell.angle_alpha   90.00
_cell.angle_beta   90.00
_cell.angle_gamma   90.00
#
_symmetry.space_group_name_H-M   'P 1'
#
loop_
_entity.id
_entity.type
_entity.pdbx_description
1 polymer ?
#
loop_
_entity_poly.entity_id
_entity_poly.type
_entity_poly.pdbx_seq_one_letter_code
_entity_poly.pdbx_strand_id
1 'polypeptide(L)'
;MMVNYGKIGTTGKYEIKGFDSSEECEKEAFKLINSKKKKGYEEFPEFDRNNRYYFDDEDCGLNPLTSHPVFRKYFLDNFYYDCGDEEAPFGSDEGNDALYELQEVIQKKKKINFFDFPRIIIEKIWEMDYLTPDLEKTDEELKSQAKLNFNGLLGEQIILQSDQVILAVTFGQAKITGKIDKNLLELALKSLNRIDKLNRLIWNWDKKEPTYYI
;
A
#
# COMPACT_ATOMS: atom_id res chain seq x y z
N MET A 1 11.26 -17.98 -6.57
CA MET A 1 10.74 -17.82 -7.95
C MET A 1 9.27 -17.47 -7.89
N MET A 2 8.83 -16.48 -8.63
CA MET A 2 7.41 -16.15 -8.78
C MET A 2 6.95 -16.48 -10.21
N VAL A 3 5.80 -17.10 -10.33
CA VAL A 3 5.14 -17.36 -11.62
C VAL A 3 3.77 -16.69 -11.58
N ASN A 4 3.50 -15.82 -12.55
CA ASN A 4 2.15 -15.27 -12.76
C ASN A 4 1.56 -15.92 -14.01
N TYR A 5 0.37 -16.49 -13.91
CA TYR A 5 -0.31 -17.17 -15.02
C TYR A 5 -1.80 -16.85 -15.02
N GLY A 6 -2.37 -16.82 -16.20
CA GLY A 6 -3.79 -16.52 -16.37
C GLY A 6 -4.13 -16.13 -17.79
N LYS A 7 -5.36 -15.66 -17.99
CA LYS A 7 -5.82 -15.15 -19.28
C LYS A 7 -5.16 -13.80 -19.56
N ILE A 8 -4.71 -13.57 -20.80
CA ILE A 8 -4.16 -12.27 -21.22
C ILE A 8 -5.17 -11.15 -20.93
N GLY A 9 -4.68 -10.08 -20.28
CA GLY A 9 -5.49 -8.92 -19.89
C GLY A 9 -6.19 -9.05 -18.53
N THR A 10 -5.96 -10.14 -17.78
CA THR A 10 -6.37 -10.30 -16.37
C THR A 10 -5.16 -10.14 -15.46
N THR A 11 -5.41 -9.98 -14.15
CA THR A 11 -4.34 -9.97 -13.11
C THR A 11 -3.61 -11.30 -13.04
N GLY A 12 -4.26 -12.41 -13.42
CA GLY A 12 -3.73 -13.76 -13.28
C GLY A 12 -3.69 -14.24 -11.83
N LYS A 13 -3.08 -15.39 -11.63
CA LYS A 13 -2.75 -15.95 -10.32
C LYS A 13 -1.25 -16.01 -10.16
N TYR A 14 -0.80 -15.89 -8.91
CA TYR A 14 0.61 -16.00 -8.55
C TYR A 14 0.89 -17.36 -7.93
N GLU A 15 2.06 -17.88 -8.22
CA GLU A 15 2.64 -19.05 -7.53
C GLU A 15 4.05 -18.67 -7.10
N ILE A 16 4.32 -18.70 -5.81
CA ILE A 16 5.62 -18.35 -5.22
C ILE A 16 6.28 -19.63 -4.71
N LYS A 17 7.54 -19.86 -5.09
CA LYS A 17 8.36 -20.97 -4.63
C LYS A 17 9.67 -20.44 -4.06
N GLY A 18 9.99 -20.83 -2.82
CA GLY A 18 11.31 -20.65 -2.21
C GLY A 18 12.31 -21.67 -2.75
N PHE A 19 13.60 -21.34 -2.68
CA PHE A 19 14.73 -22.21 -3.03
C PHE A 19 15.90 -21.86 -2.12
N ASP A 20 16.74 -22.86 -1.83
CA ASP A 20 17.89 -22.69 -0.96
C ASP A 20 19.05 -21.95 -1.66
N SER A 21 19.06 -21.92 -3.01
CA SER A 21 20.08 -21.23 -3.80
C SER A 21 19.54 -20.60 -5.07
N SER A 22 20.27 -19.61 -5.60
CA SER A 22 19.97 -18.99 -6.88
C SER A 22 20.05 -19.98 -8.04
N GLU A 23 21.04 -20.89 -8.00
CA GLU A 23 21.25 -21.89 -9.04
C GLU A 23 20.08 -22.89 -9.11
N GLU A 24 19.54 -23.28 -7.97
CA GLU A 24 18.37 -24.16 -7.91
C GLU A 24 17.14 -23.45 -8.47
N CYS A 25 16.93 -22.19 -8.08
CA CYS A 25 15.86 -21.33 -8.58
C CYS A 25 15.92 -21.18 -10.12
N GLU A 26 17.11 -20.89 -10.67
CA GLU A 26 17.30 -20.75 -12.12
C GLU A 26 17.03 -22.06 -12.85
N LYS A 27 17.56 -23.18 -12.34
CA LYS A 27 17.34 -24.50 -12.91
C LYS A 27 15.87 -24.86 -12.99
N GLU A 28 15.11 -24.56 -11.95
CA GLU A 28 13.67 -24.84 -11.93
C GLU A 28 12.90 -23.88 -12.85
N ALA A 29 13.29 -22.61 -12.92
CA ALA A 29 12.72 -21.65 -13.86
C ALA A 29 12.93 -22.11 -15.32
N PHE A 30 14.14 -22.55 -15.68
CA PHE A 30 14.42 -23.08 -17.02
C PHE A 30 13.61 -24.35 -17.36
N LYS A 31 13.43 -25.24 -16.42
CA LYS A 31 12.56 -26.42 -16.62
C LYS A 31 11.13 -26.00 -16.92
N LEU A 32 10.59 -25.04 -16.14
CA LEU A 32 9.24 -24.55 -16.34
C LEU A 32 9.09 -23.88 -17.70
N ILE A 33 10.01 -22.99 -18.09
CA ILE A 33 10.02 -22.31 -19.40
C ILE A 33 10.03 -23.34 -20.53
N ASN A 34 10.92 -24.33 -20.48
CA ASN A 34 11.01 -25.37 -21.49
C ASN A 34 9.74 -26.22 -21.58
N SER A 35 9.11 -26.50 -20.44
CA SER A 35 7.83 -27.21 -20.40
C SER A 35 6.70 -26.40 -21.06
N LYS A 36 6.68 -25.08 -20.85
CA LYS A 36 5.69 -24.19 -21.48
C LYS A 36 5.93 -24.09 -22.99
N LYS A 37 7.19 -23.93 -23.44
CA LYS A 37 7.55 -23.91 -24.87
C LYS A 37 7.13 -25.19 -25.59
N LYS A 38 7.32 -26.36 -24.98
CA LYS A 38 6.85 -27.66 -25.52
C LYS A 38 5.32 -27.73 -25.67
N LYS A 39 4.57 -26.93 -24.89
CA LYS A 39 3.10 -26.82 -24.96
C LYS A 39 2.62 -25.74 -25.94
N GLY A 40 3.53 -25.14 -26.74
CA GLY A 40 3.20 -24.11 -27.73
C GLY A 40 3.14 -22.69 -27.19
N TYR A 41 3.65 -22.44 -25.98
CA TYR A 41 3.79 -21.05 -25.48
C TYR A 41 4.99 -20.37 -26.15
N GLU A 42 4.78 -19.16 -26.58
CA GLU A 42 5.81 -18.32 -27.18
C GLU A 42 6.27 -17.21 -26.23
N GLU A 43 7.52 -16.79 -26.35
CA GLU A 43 8.02 -15.62 -25.65
C GLU A 43 7.42 -14.37 -26.27
N PHE A 44 7.03 -13.42 -25.42
CA PHE A 44 6.58 -12.10 -25.85
C PHE A 44 7.72 -11.10 -25.63
N PRO A 45 8.49 -10.75 -26.67
CA PRO A 45 9.73 -9.97 -26.50
C PRO A 45 9.47 -8.53 -26.06
N GLU A 46 8.28 -7.99 -26.30
CA GLU A 46 7.89 -6.63 -25.88
C GLU A 46 7.29 -6.58 -24.46
N PHE A 47 7.40 -7.69 -23.71
CA PHE A 47 6.88 -7.72 -22.36
C PHE A 47 7.69 -6.81 -21.43
N ASP A 48 7.08 -5.67 -21.02
CA ASP A 48 7.63 -4.77 -20.03
C ASP A 48 6.98 -4.98 -18.66
N ARG A 49 7.73 -5.59 -17.74
CA ARG A 49 7.29 -5.80 -16.37
C ARG A 49 7.07 -4.50 -15.58
N ASN A 50 7.69 -3.39 -16.01
CA ASN A 50 7.54 -2.09 -15.35
C ASN A 50 6.32 -1.32 -15.87
N ASN A 51 5.67 -1.80 -16.91
CA ASN A 51 4.45 -1.20 -17.45
C ASN A 51 3.22 -2.09 -17.21
N ARG A 52 3.15 -2.66 -16.01
CA ARG A 52 2.04 -3.49 -15.56
C ARG A 52 1.59 -3.06 -14.18
N TYR A 53 0.32 -3.37 -13.87
CA TYR A 53 -0.21 -3.28 -12.52
C TYR A 53 -0.01 -4.60 -11.79
N TYR A 54 0.28 -4.51 -10.52
CA TYR A 54 0.55 -5.63 -9.62
C TYR A 54 -0.50 -5.62 -8.51
N PHE A 55 -1.14 -6.74 -8.30
CA PHE A 55 -2.18 -6.90 -7.30
C PHE A 55 -1.86 -8.10 -6.43
N ASP A 56 -2.26 -8.04 -5.18
CA ASP A 56 -2.24 -9.20 -4.31
C ASP A 56 -3.27 -10.22 -4.77
N ASP A 57 -3.04 -11.49 -4.51
CA ASP A 57 -4.03 -12.53 -4.68
C ASP A 57 -4.27 -13.28 -3.37
N GLU A 58 -5.35 -14.05 -3.33
CA GLU A 58 -5.79 -14.73 -2.11
C GLU A 58 -4.76 -15.72 -1.54
N ASP A 59 -3.96 -16.34 -2.41
CA ASP A 59 -2.99 -17.35 -2.01
C ASP A 59 -1.66 -16.74 -1.52
N CYS A 60 -1.25 -15.61 -2.10
CA CYS A 60 0.04 -14.97 -1.84
C CYS A 60 -0.05 -13.79 -0.87
N GLY A 61 -1.22 -13.16 -0.78
CA GLY A 61 -1.43 -11.98 0.05
C GLY A 61 -0.48 -10.83 -0.26
N LEU A 62 -0.25 -10.00 0.75
CA LEU A 62 0.70 -8.89 0.70
C LEU A 62 2.14 -9.42 0.65
N ASN A 63 2.82 -9.23 -0.49
CA ASN A 63 4.13 -9.83 -0.72
C ASN A 63 5.01 -8.96 -1.62
N PRO A 64 6.34 -8.88 -1.37
CA PRO A 64 7.25 -8.17 -2.26
C PRO A 64 7.14 -8.63 -3.72
N LEU A 65 6.98 -9.92 -3.96
CA LEU A 65 6.94 -10.48 -5.31
C LEU A 65 5.63 -10.16 -6.05
N THR A 66 4.52 -9.90 -5.36
CA THR A 66 3.26 -9.44 -5.95
C THR A 66 3.21 -7.92 -6.11
N SER A 67 4.28 -7.21 -5.73
CA SER A 67 4.40 -5.76 -5.82
C SER A 67 5.18 -5.31 -7.04
N HIS A 68 4.91 -4.08 -7.50
CA HIS A 68 5.60 -3.48 -8.65
C HIS A 68 7.13 -3.47 -8.43
N PRO A 69 7.95 -3.80 -9.46
CA PRO A 69 9.41 -3.84 -9.32
C PRO A 69 10.04 -2.56 -8.79
N VAL A 70 9.47 -1.39 -9.13
CA VAL A 70 9.94 -0.10 -8.60
C VAL A 70 9.67 -0.01 -7.11
N PHE A 71 8.48 -0.37 -6.63
CA PHE A 71 8.14 -0.36 -5.21
C PHE A 71 9.12 -1.20 -4.41
N ARG A 72 9.26 -2.47 -4.73
CA ARG A 72 10.14 -3.40 -4.00
C ARG A 72 11.63 -3.08 -4.09
N LYS A 73 12.06 -2.21 -5.04
CA LYS A 73 13.44 -1.72 -5.10
C LYS A 73 13.77 -0.75 -3.96
N TYR A 74 12.79 0.03 -3.53
CA TYR A 74 12.96 1.06 -2.50
C TYR A 74 12.46 0.59 -1.13
N PHE A 75 11.44 -0.24 -1.09
CA PHE A 75 10.81 -0.76 0.13
C PHE A 75 11.21 -2.22 0.31
N LEU A 76 12.40 -2.43 0.90
CA LEU A 76 13.02 -3.75 1.03
C LEU A 76 12.68 -4.42 2.37
N ASP A 77 12.33 -3.65 3.39
CA ASP A 77 12.01 -4.16 4.71
C ASP A 77 10.66 -4.89 4.70
N ASN A 78 10.56 -5.98 5.46
CA ASN A 78 9.31 -6.73 5.63
C ASN A 78 8.19 -5.87 6.25
N PHE A 79 8.55 -4.84 7.01
CA PHE A 79 7.61 -3.86 7.54
C PHE A 79 6.60 -3.33 6.50
N TYR A 80 7.05 -3.05 5.27
CA TYR A 80 6.18 -2.55 4.21
C TYR A 80 5.22 -3.60 3.64
N TYR A 81 5.31 -4.84 4.10
CA TYR A 81 4.50 -5.98 3.67
C TYR A 81 3.85 -6.70 4.85
N ASP A 82 3.95 -6.13 6.04
CA ASP A 82 3.35 -6.67 7.24
C ASP A 82 1.89 -6.21 7.36
N CYS A 83 0.97 -7.15 7.45
CA CYS A 83 -0.46 -6.88 7.66
C CYS A 83 -0.87 -7.04 9.13
N GLY A 84 0.06 -7.27 10.04
CA GLY A 84 -0.17 -7.43 11.47
C GLY A 84 0.49 -6.36 12.34
N ASP A 85 1.37 -5.55 11.79
CA ASP A 85 1.99 -4.42 12.46
C ASP A 85 1.19 -3.14 12.18
N GLU A 86 0.48 -2.63 13.19
CA GLU A 86 -0.38 -1.45 13.06
C GLU A 86 0.33 -0.16 12.61
N GLU A 87 1.66 -0.11 12.75
CA GLU A 87 2.48 0.99 12.26
C GLU A 87 2.86 0.84 10.78
N ALA A 88 2.74 -0.37 10.22
CA ALA A 88 3.00 -0.62 8.81
C ALA A 88 1.93 0.02 7.92
N PRO A 89 2.26 0.39 6.67
CA PRO A 89 1.32 1.07 5.78
C PRO A 89 0.00 0.33 5.53
N PHE A 90 0.01 -1.00 5.68
CA PHE A 90 -1.13 -1.88 5.43
C PHE A 90 -1.48 -2.76 6.62
N GLY A 91 -0.91 -2.47 7.79
CA GLY A 91 -1.03 -3.35 8.95
C GLY A 91 -2.22 -3.01 9.85
N SER A 92 -2.69 -1.76 9.87
CA SER A 92 -3.95 -1.41 10.54
C SER A 92 -5.15 -1.88 9.71
N ASP A 93 -6.30 -2.05 10.36
CA ASP A 93 -7.56 -2.38 9.68
C ASP A 93 -7.87 -1.36 8.58
N GLU A 94 -7.73 -0.06 8.87
CA GLU A 94 -7.94 1.02 7.92
C GLU A 94 -6.95 0.98 6.75
N GLY A 95 -5.69 0.65 7.03
CA GLY A 95 -4.65 0.52 6.00
C GLY A 95 -4.89 -0.64 5.06
N ASN A 96 -5.29 -1.79 5.61
CA ASN A 96 -5.61 -2.99 4.85
C ASN A 96 -6.86 -2.79 3.98
N ASP A 97 -7.94 -2.29 4.57
CA ASP A 97 -9.19 -2.02 3.86
C ASP A 97 -9.00 -0.96 2.76
N ALA A 98 -8.22 0.09 3.02
CA ALA A 98 -7.89 1.10 2.01
C ALA A 98 -7.11 0.52 0.82
N LEU A 99 -6.16 -0.39 1.06
CA LEU A 99 -5.46 -1.12 0.00
C LEU A 99 -6.43 -1.98 -0.82
N TYR A 100 -7.34 -2.69 -0.15
CA TYR A 100 -8.37 -3.50 -0.81
C TYR A 100 -9.24 -2.64 -1.74
N GLU A 101 -9.80 -1.53 -1.24
CA GLU A 101 -10.61 -0.61 -2.03
C GLU A 101 -9.86 -0.05 -3.24
N LEU A 102 -8.58 0.30 -3.04
CA LEU A 102 -7.73 0.79 -4.12
C LEU A 102 -7.50 -0.27 -5.20
N GLN A 103 -7.22 -1.50 -4.82
CA GLN A 103 -7.04 -2.63 -5.76
C GLN A 103 -8.32 -2.87 -6.57
N GLU A 104 -9.47 -2.92 -5.92
CA GLU A 104 -10.78 -3.10 -6.55
C GLU A 104 -11.08 -2.04 -7.62
N VAL A 105 -10.84 -0.78 -7.32
CA VAL A 105 -11.12 0.32 -8.25
C VAL A 105 -10.17 0.29 -9.44
N ILE A 106 -8.87 0.02 -9.23
CA ILE A 106 -7.89 -0.07 -10.32
C ILE A 106 -8.16 -1.31 -11.19
N GLN A 107 -8.47 -2.46 -10.60
CA GLN A 107 -8.80 -3.69 -11.34
C GLN A 107 -10.05 -3.51 -12.22
N LYS A 108 -11.05 -2.81 -11.70
CA LYS A 108 -12.27 -2.48 -12.45
C LYS A 108 -12.07 -1.37 -13.50
N LYS A 109 -10.81 -0.88 -13.65
CA LYS A 109 -10.43 0.19 -14.60
C LYS A 109 -11.26 1.46 -14.44
N LYS A 110 -11.70 1.76 -13.23
CA LYS A 110 -12.41 3.00 -12.94
C LYS A 110 -11.41 4.16 -12.96
N LYS A 111 -11.86 5.31 -13.43
CA LYS A 111 -11.05 6.52 -13.37
C LYS A 111 -10.95 7.00 -11.92
N ILE A 112 -9.73 7.14 -11.41
CA ILE A 112 -9.44 7.57 -10.04
C ILE A 112 -8.73 8.91 -10.07
N ASN A 113 -9.13 9.81 -9.17
CA ASN A 113 -8.28 10.89 -8.70
C ASN A 113 -7.61 10.41 -7.41
N PHE A 114 -6.34 10.04 -7.47
CA PHE A 114 -5.64 9.46 -6.31
C PHE A 114 -5.54 10.43 -5.13
N PHE A 115 -5.45 11.73 -5.37
CA PHE A 115 -5.43 12.74 -4.32
C PHE A 115 -6.73 12.76 -3.49
N ASP A 116 -7.89 12.64 -4.15
CA ASP A 116 -9.19 12.65 -3.49
C ASP A 116 -9.57 11.26 -2.93
N PHE A 117 -8.90 10.21 -3.36
CA PHE A 117 -9.34 8.84 -3.09
C PHE A 117 -9.35 8.47 -1.60
N PRO A 118 -8.38 8.87 -0.74
CA PRO A 118 -8.47 8.66 0.70
C PRO A 118 -9.76 9.23 1.31
N ARG A 119 -10.12 10.44 0.92
CA ARG A 119 -11.37 11.07 1.38
C ARG A 119 -12.60 10.32 0.87
N ILE A 120 -12.57 9.86 -0.38
CA ILE A 120 -13.68 9.08 -0.96
C ILE A 120 -13.88 7.77 -0.20
N ILE A 121 -12.82 7.06 0.17
CA ILE A 121 -12.90 5.86 1.00
C ILE A 121 -13.62 6.17 2.30
N ILE A 122 -13.13 7.15 3.05
CA ILE A 122 -13.64 7.45 4.38
C ILE A 122 -15.07 8.01 4.33
N GLU A 123 -15.32 9.04 3.50
CA GLU A 123 -16.62 9.73 3.51
C GLU A 123 -17.71 9.01 2.70
N LYS A 124 -17.36 8.28 1.63
CA LYS A 124 -18.35 7.74 0.69
C LYS A 124 -18.50 6.22 0.76
N ILE A 125 -17.43 5.50 1.12
CA ILE A 125 -17.47 4.04 1.22
C ILE A 125 -17.76 3.64 2.67
N TRP A 126 -17.06 4.25 3.63
CA TRP A 126 -17.22 3.93 5.05
C TRP A 126 -18.23 4.83 5.78
N GLU A 127 -18.68 5.92 5.14
CA GLU A 127 -19.64 6.89 5.72
C GLU A 127 -19.15 7.49 7.05
N MET A 128 -17.84 7.76 7.16
CA MET A 128 -17.18 8.29 8.35
C MET A 128 -16.64 9.71 8.12
N ASP A 129 -16.22 10.35 9.20
CA ASP A 129 -15.62 11.69 9.15
C ASP A 129 -14.16 11.62 8.65
N TYR A 130 -13.78 12.53 7.75
CA TYR A 130 -12.42 12.69 7.24
C TYR A 130 -11.82 14.03 7.68
N LEU A 131 -10.61 13.99 8.24
CA LEU A 131 -9.88 15.16 8.67
C LEU A 131 -8.61 15.34 7.83
N THR A 132 -8.65 16.28 6.88
CA THR A 132 -7.49 16.61 6.03
C THR A 132 -6.28 17.04 6.87
N PRO A 133 -5.06 16.54 6.59
CA PRO A 133 -3.84 17.01 7.22
C PRO A 133 -3.57 18.49 6.91
N ASP A 134 -3.40 19.29 7.95
CA ASP A 134 -3.10 20.70 7.87
C ASP A 134 -1.88 21.03 8.74
N LEU A 135 -0.77 21.40 8.10
CA LEU A 135 0.48 21.75 8.78
C LEU A 135 0.50 23.16 9.36
N GLU A 136 -0.45 24.01 8.97
CA GLU A 136 -0.56 25.38 9.51
C GLU A 136 -1.16 25.38 10.91
N LYS A 137 -1.83 24.28 11.31
CA LYS A 137 -2.34 24.15 12.69
C LYS A 137 -1.23 24.13 13.71
N THR A 138 -1.41 24.96 14.71
CA THR A 138 -0.57 24.97 15.92
C THR A 138 -0.74 23.67 16.72
N ASP A 139 0.19 23.38 17.59
CA ASP A 139 0.10 22.24 18.51
C ASP A 139 -1.14 22.29 19.42
N GLU A 140 -1.54 23.50 19.86
CA GLU A 140 -2.73 23.68 20.69
C GLU A 140 -4.04 23.47 19.91
N GLU A 141 -4.10 23.87 18.65
CA GLU A 141 -5.24 23.59 17.76
C GLU A 141 -5.36 22.10 17.48
N LEU A 142 -4.24 21.41 17.25
CA LEU A 142 -4.22 19.96 17.04
C LEU A 142 -4.69 19.21 18.30
N LYS A 143 -4.19 19.59 19.49
CA LYS A 143 -4.64 19.03 20.77
C LYS A 143 -6.14 19.28 21.02
N SER A 144 -6.62 20.42 20.62
CA SER A 144 -8.04 20.77 20.75
C SER A 144 -8.89 19.92 19.80
N GLN A 145 -8.45 19.77 18.55
CA GLN A 145 -9.12 18.94 17.55
C GLN A 145 -9.14 17.44 17.96
N ALA A 146 -8.05 16.95 18.52
CA ALA A 146 -7.93 15.56 18.98
C ALA A 146 -8.95 15.20 20.08
N LYS A 147 -9.40 16.18 20.86
CA LYS A 147 -10.39 16.00 21.94
C LYS A 147 -11.85 16.18 21.50
N LEU A 148 -12.09 16.63 20.27
CA LEU A 148 -13.45 16.76 19.77
C LEU A 148 -14.13 15.37 19.67
N ASN A 149 -15.45 15.36 19.79
CA ASN A 149 -16.21 14.15 19.56
C ASN A 149 -16.88 14.18 18.19
N PHE A 150 -16.63 13.16 17.38
CA PHE A 150 -17.20 12.94 16.07
C PHE A 150 -18.08 11.70 16.11
N ASN A 151 -19.38 11.85 16.30
CA ASN A 151 -20.32 10.73 16.31
C ASN A 151 -19.97 9.58 17.28
N GLY A 152 -19.34 9.90 18.42
CA GLY A 152 -18.93 8.92 19.42
C GLY A 152 -17.45 8.54 19.39
N LEU A 153 -16.71 8.92 18.36
CA LEU A 153 -15.26 8.75 18.26
C LEU A 153 -14.53 10.02 18.68
N LEU A 154 -13.35 9.88 19.29
CA LEU A 154 -12.50 11.02 19.61
C LEU A 154 -11.79 11.53 18.33
N GLY A 155 -11.55 12.82 18.28
CA GLY A 155 -10.86 13.46 17.16
C GLY A 155 -9.50 12.87 16.87
N GLU A 156 -8.74 12.40 17.88
CA GLU A 156 -7.46 11.70 17.70
C GLU A 156 -7.61 10.41 16.89
N GLN A 157 -8.69 9.66 17.09
CA GLN A 157 -8.98 8.43 16.34
C GLN A 157 -9.30 8.76 14.87
N ILE A 158 -10.13 9.80 14.63
CA ILE A 158 -10.47 10.24 13.28
C ILE A 158 -9.25 10.80 12.53
N ILE A 159 -8.36 11.50 13.25
CA ILE A 159 -7.10 12.00 12.66
C ILE A 159 -6.21 10.82 12.27
N LEU A 160 -5.99 9.86 13.19
CA LEU A 160 -5.16 8.69 12.92
C LEU A 160 -5.71 7.87 11.74
N GLN A 161 -7.00 7.54 11.75
CA GLN A 161 -7.68 6.85 10.65
C GLN A 161 -7.48 7.59 9.32
N SER A 162 -7.68 8.91 9.30
CA SER A 162 -7.49 9.70 8.08
C SER A 162 -6.07 9.60 7.55
N ASP A 163 -5.08 9.65 8.45
CA ASP A 163 -3.67 9.57 8.09
C ASP A 163 -3.27 8.17 7.62
N GLN A 164 -3.73 7.12 8.29
CA GLN A 164 -3.48 5.72 7.89
C GLN A 164 -4.04 5.44 6.50
N VAL A 165 -5.26 5.87 6.19
CA VAL A 165 -5.86 5.71 4.84
C VAL A 165 -5.07 6.49 3.78
N ILE A 166 -4.62 7.72 4.07
CA ILE A 166 -3.79 8.49 3.13
C ILE A 166 -2.49 7.75 2.84
N LEU A 167 -1.82 7.25 3.86
CA LEU A 167 -0.56 6.50 3.72
C LEU A 167 -0.80 5.20 2.94
N ALA A 168 -1.82 4.43 3.30
CA ALA A 168 -2.15 3.19 2.62
C ALA A 168 -2.46 3.38 1.14
N VAL A 169 -3.23 4.41 0.76
CA VAL A 169 -3.49 4.75 -0.64
C VAL A 169 -2.20 5.17 -1.36
N THR A 170 -1.31 5.91 -0.71
CA THR A 170 -0.04 6.37 -1.29
C THR A 170 0.91 5.20 -1.54
N PHE A 171 1.16 4.38 -0.53
CA PHE A 171 1.98 3.18 -0.66
C PHE A 171 1.34 2.15 -1.59
N GLY A 172 0.02 1.99 -1.52
CA GLY A 172 -0.75 1.11 -2.40
C GLY A 172 -0.67 1.52 -3.87
N GLN A 173 -0.76 2.82 -4.18
CA GLN A 173 -0.56 3.31 -5.53
C GLN A 173 0.84 2.96 -6.05
N ALA A 174 1.88 3.21 -5.24
CA ALA A 174 3.26 2.86 -5.59
C ALA A 174 3.44 1.35 -5.77
N LYS A 175 2.87 0.55 -4.86
CA LYS A 175 2.90 -0.91 -4.88
C LYS A 175 2.24 -1.50 -6.13
N ILE A 176 1.13 -0.95 -6.55
CA ILE A 176 0.36 -1.44 -7.70
C ILE A 176 0.94 -0.92 -9.01
N THR A 177 1.29 0.36 -9.10
CA THR A 177 1.58 1.06 -10.37
C THR A 177 3.05 1.42 -10.57
N GLY A 178 3.87 1.36 -9.52
CA GLY A 178 5.25 1.83 -9.50
C GLY A 178 5.40 3.35 -9.55
N LYS A 179 4.32 4.10 -9.34
CA LYS A 179 4.29 5.57 -9.39
C LYS A 179 3.45 6.09 -8.24
N ILE A 180 3.68 7.35 -7.86
CA ILE A 180 2.86 8.08 -6.89
C ILE A 180 2.42 9.40 -7.53
N ASP A 181 1.14 9.74 -7.38
CA ASP A 181 0.62 11.06 -7.71
C ASP A 181 1.30 12.13 -6.84
N LYS A 182 1.71 13.23 -7.44
CA LYS A 182 2.47 14.28 -6.74
C LYS A 182 1.67 14.89 -5.59
N ASN A 183 0.39 15.18 -5.81
CA ASN A 183 -0.45 15.83 -4.80
C ASN A 183 -0.76 14.84 -3.65
N LEU A 184 -0.94 13.56 -3.98
CA LEU A 184 -1.09 12.50 -2.97
C LEU A 184 0.18 12.34 -2.13
N LEU A 185 1.36 12.38 -2.74
CA LEU A 185 2.63 12.33 -2.01
C LEU A 185 2.77 13.52 -1.03
N GLU A 186 2.44 14.72 -1.48
CA GLU A 186 2.46 15.92 -0.62
C GLU A 186 1.47 15.76 0.55
N LEU A 187 0.30 15.17 0.31
CA LEU A 187 -0.69 14.88 1.35
C LEU A 187 -0.15 13.84 2.34
N ALA A 188 0.48 12.77 1.87
CA ALA A 188 1.08 11.73 2.70
C ALA A 188 2.20 12.27 3.60
N LEU A 189 3.06 13.16 3.09
CA LEU A 189 4.10 13.81 3.89
C LEU A 189 3.49 14.69 5.00
N LYS A 190 2.35 15.34 4.76
CA LYS A 190 1.60 16.06 5.80
C LYS A 190 1.03 15.10 6.84
N SER A 191 0.51 13.95 6.42
CA SER A 191 0.01 12.90 7.31
C SER A 191 1.11 12.37 8.23
N LEU A 192 2.28 12.02 7.71
CA LEU A 192 3.42 11.58 8.51
C LEU A 192 3.81 12.61 9.59
N ASN A 193 3.85 13.88 9.19
CA ASN A 193 4.16 14.98 10.11
C ASN A 193 3.09 15.10 11.22
N ARG A 194 1.81 14.89 10.86
CA ARG A 194 0.70 14.97 11.82
C ARG A 194 0.71 13.78 12.78
N ILE A 195 1.02 12.57 12.32
CA ILE A 195 1.19 11.37 13.16
C ILE A 195 2.33 11.60 14.15
N ASP A 196 3.49 12.09 13.70
CA ASP A 196 4.61 12.41 14.61
C ASP A 196 4.22 13.45 15.68
N LYS A 197 3.46 14.49 15.30
CA LYS A 197 2.92 15.45 16.26
C LYS A 197 1.94 14.80 17.26
N LEU A 198 1.02 13.94 16.81
CA LEU A 198 0.08 13.22 17.68
C LEU A 198 0.83 12.33 18.68
N ASN A 199 1.79 11.55 18.20
CA ASN A 199 2.62 10.68 19.03
C ASN A 199 3.25 11.46 20.19
N ARG A 200 3.83 12.62 19.89
CA ARG A 200 4.48 13.45 20.91
C ARG A 200 3.52 14.21 21.80
N LEU A 201 2.43 14.74 21.25
CA LEU A 201 1.58 15.70 21.96
C LEU A 201 0.44 15.05 22.73
N ILE A 202 -0.05 13.90 22.28
CA ILE A 202 -1.22 13.23 22.81
C ILE A 202 -0.81 11.94 23.53
N TRP A 203 -0.01 11.09 22.88
CA TRP A 203 0.34 9.78 23.41
C TRP A 203 1.66 9.72 24.17
N ASN A 204 2.39 10.83 24.26
CA ASN A 204 3.65 10.97 25.00
C ASN A 204 4.71 9.93 24.61
N TRP A 205 4.75 9.52 23.36
CA TRP A 205 5.77 8.62 22.86
C TRP A 205 7.13 9.31 22.88
N ASP A 206 8.10 8.67 23.51
CA ASP A 206 9.44 9.22 23.66
C ASP A 206 10.16 9.22 22.30
N LYS A 207 10.88 10.31 21.98
CA LYS A 207 11.63 10.51 20.73
C LYS A 207 12.69 9.44 20.41
N LYS A 208 12.83 8.41 21.27
CA LYS A 208 13.85 7.36 21.16
C LYS A 208 13.40 6.13 20.39
N GLU A 209 12.11 5.96 20.13
CA GLU A 209 11.63 4.93 19.24
C GLU A 209 11.88 5.38 17.80
N PRO A 210 12.57 4.57 16.97
CA PRO A 210 12.73 4.92 15.56
C PRO A 210 11.36 4.91 14.90
N THR A 211 10.88 6.07 14.47
CA THR A 211 9.77 6.14 13.52
C THR A 211 10.25 5.54 12.21
N TYR A 212 9.76 4.35 11.88
CA TYR A 212 10.14 3.58 10.68
C TYR A 212 9.71 4.23 9.35
N TYR A 213 9.29 5.49 9.38
CA TYR A 213 8.75 6.23 8.22
C TYR A 213 9.80 7.07 7.46
N ILE A 214 11.10 6.81 7.63
CA ILE A 214 12.14 7.53 6.86
C ILE A 214 12.91 6.58 5.97
#